data_623a080fc01096d81d3afd3ff4b76824
#
_entry.id   623a080fc01096d81d3afd3ff4b76824
#
_cell.length_a   1.000
_cell.length_b   1.000
_cell.length_c   1.000
_cell.angle_alpha   90.00
_cell.angle_beta   90.00
_cell.angle_gamma   90.00
#
_symmetry.space_group_name_H-M   'P 1'
#
loop_
_entity.id
_entity.type
_entity.pdbx_description
1 polymer ?
#
loop_
_entity_poly.entity_id
_entity_poly.type
_entity_poly.pdbx_seq_one_letter_code
_entity_poly.pdbx_strand_id
1 'polypeptide(L)'
;DNNPELIKEDGILLSTFANAGDASISVDLNGRFDLFSHHVYAGTDDTLDSTLWLALLMAPIGDEDVNLTLIEGSTSLSQATQPGQTAAPFLPLPPLMRETSDVLAAGPGSRVAGDLLKGRQAPELSQRRWTLKPGTPTVVLKLPIPVQGLDPLLNGRNLQLRLHSSSPVALATLAAHGDGHQAPDDQDWIDLLNSGELSGKEHSPTPRGSKGKIIYSRVSGVQIGSRWQA
;
A
#
# COMPACT_ATOMS: atom_id res chain seq x y z
N ASP A 1 -0.54 4.71 -5.92
CA ASP A 1 0.80 4.14 -5.89
C ASP A 1 0.74 2.63 -6.09
N ASN A 2 1.25 2.13 -7.20
CA ASN A 2 1.37 0.71 -7.51
C ASN A 2 2.52 0.45 -8.51
N ASN A 3 3.50 1.29 -8.52
CA ASN A 3 4.66 1.17 -9.40
C ASN A 3 5.95 1.50 -8.62
N PRO A 4 6.87 0.54 -8.50
CA PRO A 4 6.75 -0.84 -9.00
C PRO A 4 5.66 -1.64 -8.24
N GLU A 5 4.92 -2.48 -8.96
CA GLU A 5 3.96 -3.36 -8.28
C GLU A 5 4.67 -4.45 -7.48
N LEU A 6 5.68 -5.07 -8.07
CA LEU A 6 6.51 -6.07 -7.43
C LEU A 6 7.75 -5.42 -6.80
N ILE A 7 7.79 -5.43 -5.48
CA ILE A 7 8.91 -4.92 -4.70
C ILE A 7 9.87 -6.04 -4.36
N LYS A 8 11.17 -5.77 -4.44
CA LYS A 8 12.26 -6.69 -4.08
C LYS A 8 13.36 -6.02 -3.26
N GLU A 9 13.42 -4.71 -3.30
CA GLU A 9 14.50 -3.90 -2.73
C GLU A 9 13.91 -2.78 -1.88
N ASP A 10 14.65 -2.36 -0.87
CA ASP A 10 14.30 -1.22 -0.05
C ASP A 10 14.36 0.08 -0.87
N GLY A 11 13.56 1.07 -0.50
CA GLY A 11 13.60 2.36 -1.15
C GLY A 11 12.26 3.08 -1.22
N ILE A 12 12.29 4.22 -1.88
CA ILE A 12 11.12 5.08 -2.12
C ILE A 12 10.30 4.49 -3.25
N LEU A 13 8.98 4.38 -3.04
CA LEU A 13 8.01 3.93 -4.03
C LEU A 13 7.39 5.12 -4.78
N LEU A 14 6.95 6.12 -4.03
CA LEU A 14 6.35 7.34 -4.55
C LEU A 14 6.61 8.48 -3.58
N SER A 15 6.81 9.69 -4.09
CA SER A 15 7.00 10.85 -3.24
C SER A 15 6.48 12.14 -3.88
N THR A 16 5.96 13.04 -3.05
CA THR A 16 5.72 14.44 -3.41
C THR A 16 6.74 15.38 -2.77
N PHE A 17 7.74 14.84 -2.04
CA PHE A 17 8.86 15.62 -1.54
C PHE A 17 9.75 16.07 -2.70
N ALA A 18 10.23 17.31 -2.65
CA ALA A 18 10.99 17.90 -3.75
C ALA A 18 12.34 17.24 -4.04
N ASN A 19 12.88 16.48 -3.07
CA ASN A 19 14.20 15.82 -3.15
C ASN A 19 14.15 14.33 -3.48
N ALA A 20 13.00 13.80 -3.83
CA ALA A 20 12.83 12.36 -4.02
C ALA A 20 13.19 11.83 -5.42
N GLY A 21 13.88 12.63 -6.23
CA GLY A 21 14.37 12.21 -7.55
C GLY A 21 13.26 11.71 -8.48
N ASP A 22 13.51 10.59 -9.15
CA ASP A 22 12.59 10.01 -10.16
C ASP A 22 11.29 9.44 -9.56
N ALA A 23 11.20 9.24 -8.25
CA ALA A 23 9.96 8.88 -7.57
C ALA A 23 9.03 10.08 -7.31
N SER A 24 9.51 11.29 -7.56
CA SER A 24 8.77 12.51 -7.28
C SER A 24 7.63 12.73 -8.28
N ILE A 25 6.44 13.01 -7.74
CA ILE A 25 5.29 13.46 -8.51
C ILE A 25 4.87 14.87 -8.07
N SER A 26 4.42 15.67 -9.02
CA SER A 26 3.92 17.03 -8.74
C SER A 26 2.42 16.98 -8.51
N VAL A 27 2.03 16.85 -7.24
CA VAL A 27 0.62 16.86 -6.82
C VAL A 27 0.48 17.71 -5.57
N ASP A 28 -0.44 18.64 -5.58
CA ASP A 28 -0.78 19.46 -4.42
C ASP A 28 -1.72 18.67 -3.49
N LEU A 29 -1.22 18.31 -2.32
CA LEU A 29 -1.99 17.63 -1.28
C LEU A 29 -2.40 18.63 -0.21
N ASN A 30 -3.66 19.06 -0.25
CA ASN A 30 -4.24 20.01 0.69
C ASN A 30 -5.72 19.72 0.88
N GLY A 31 -6.22 19.87 2.11
CA GLY A 31 -7.60 19.52 2.42
C GLY A 31 -7.83 18.01 2.29
N ARG A 32 -8.86 17.59 1.57
CA ARG A 32 -9.22 16.18 1.40
C ARG A 32 -8.57 15.58 0.16
N PHE A 33 -7.89 14.44 0.34
CA PHE A 33 -7.29 13.66 -0.74
C PHE A 33 -7.34 12.16 -0.41
N ASP A 34 -7.21 11.33 -1.43
CA ASP A 34 -7.19 9.88 -1.31
C ASP A 34 -5.81 9.34 -1.70
N LEU A 35 -5.30 8.37 -0.92
CA LEU A 35 -4.13 7.57 -1.24
C LEU A 35 -4.59 6.14 -1.51
N PHE A 36 -4.26 5.64 -2.69
CA PHE A 36 -4.31 4.22 -3.03
C PHE A 36 -2.90 3.68 -3.14
N SER A 37 -2.64 2.53 -2.52
CA SER A 37 -1.37 1.82 -2.64
C SER A 37 -1.61 0.33 -2.81
N HIS A 38 -0.91 -0.28 -3.78
CA HIS A 38 -0.96 -1.72 -3.99
C HIS A 38 0.40 -2.23 -4.44
N HIS A 39 0.98 -3.07 -3.60
CA HIS A 39 2.29 -3.66 -3.86
C HIS A 39 2.29 -5.14 -3.52
N VAL A 40 3.15 -5.86 -4.22
CA VAL A 40 3.40 -7.29 -4.04
C VAL A 40 4.87 -7.46 -3.65
N TYR A 41 5.13 -8.27 -2.65
CA TYR A 41 6.47 -8.66 -2.25
C TYR A 41 6.72 -10.12 -2.60
N ALA A 42 7.86 -10.39 -3.26
CA ALA A 42 8.37 -11.72 -3.52
C ALA A 42 9.60 -11.93 -2.63
N GLY A 43 9.43 -12.67 -1.56
CA GLY A 43 10.51 -13.02 -0.64
C GLY A 43 11.51 -13.98 -1.24
N THR A 44 12.76 -13.88 -0.79
CA THR A 44 13.85 -14.78 -1.16
C THR A 44 14.10 -15.85 -0.12
N ASP A 45 13.54 -15.70 1.07
CA ASP A 45 13.82 -16.49 2.25
C ASP A 45 12.54 -16.72 3.07
N ASP A 46 12.36 -17.94 3.60
CA ASP A 46 11.23 -18.29 4.47
C ASP A 46 11.57 -18.02 5.94
N THR A 47 11.94 -16.77 6.23
CA THR A 47 12.26 -16.31 7.57
C THR A 47 11.40 -15.09 7.96
N LEU A 48 11.30 -14.82 9.28
CA LEU A 48 10.63 -13.60 9.74
C LEU A 48 11.36 -12.33 9.30
N ASP A 49 12.69 -12.40 9.20
CA ASP A 49 13.54 -11.28 8.77
C ASP A 49 13.34 -10.94 7.30
N SER A 50 12.67 -11.81 6.53
CA SER A 50 12.26 -11.53 5.16
C SER A 50 10.97 -10.71 5.03
N THR A 51 10.38 -10.24 6.12
CA THR A 51 9.18 -9.39 6.07
C THR A 51 9.51 -8.02 5.50
N LEU A 52 8.87 -7.67 4.39
CA LEU A 52 8.91 -6.32 3.86
C LEU A 52 7.87 -5.47 4.58
N TRP A 53 8.23 -4.22 4.89
CA TRP A 53 7.33 -3.23 5.45
C TRP A 53 7.09 -2.10 4.47
N LEU A 54 5.85 -1.62 4.42
CA LEU A 54 5.48 -0.38 3.74
C LEU A 54 5.32 0.72 4.79
N ALA A 55 5.86 1.89 4.52
CA ALA A 55 5.65 3.07 5.35
C ALA A 55 5.03 4.22 4.56
N LEU A 56 4.24 5.04 5.26
CA LEU A 56 3.73 6.32 4.79
C LEU A 56 4.34 7.42 5.65
N LEU A 57 5.09 8.30 5.02
CA LEU A 57 5.69 9.47 5.65
C LEU A 57 5.01 10.73 5.13
N MET A 58 4.79 11.69 6.03
CA MET A 58 4.20 12.99 5.67
C MET A 58 4.86 14.13 6.45
N ALA A 59 4.92 15.30 5.82
CA ALA A 59 5.40 16.53 6.45
C ALA A 59 4.61 17.75 5.96
N PRO A 60 4.51 18.82 6.75
CA PRO A 60 4.07 20.14 6.26
C PRO A 60 4.98 20.64 5.14
N ILE A 61 4.41 21.33 4.13
CA ILE A 61 5.20 22.08 3.16
C ILE A 61 5.61 23.44 3.70
N GLY A 62 4.80 24.02 4.60
CA GLY A 62 5.08 25.30 5.27
C GLY A 62 5.76 25.14 6.63
N ASP A 63 5.87 26.25 7.35
CA ASP A 63 6.57 26.35 8.63
C ASP A 63 5.66 26.15 9.86
N GLU A 64 4.39 25.81 9.66
CA GLU A 64 3.43 25.62 10.73
C GLU A 64 3.03 24.14 10.87
N ASP A 65 2.57 23.80 12.07
CA ASP A 65 2.01 22.49 12.35
C ASP A 65 0.78 22.21 11.49
N VAL A 66 0.68 21.01 10.97
CA VAL A 66 -0.47 20.55 10.18
C VAL A 66 -1.20 19.42 10.89
N ASN A 67 -2.51 19.56 11.05
CA ASN A 67 -3.36 18.50 11.55
C ASN A 67 -3.76 17.57 10.39
N LEU A 68 -3.38 16.30 10.49
CA LEU A 68 -3.77 15.26 9.57
C LEU A 68 -4.82 14.37 10.21
N THR A 69 -5.88 14.06 9.47
CA THR A 69 -6.97 13.17 9.92
C THR A 69 -7.21 12.08 8.89
N LEU A 70 -7.25 10.82 9.31
CA LEU A 70 -7.78 9.72 8.55
C LEU A 70 -9.31 9.72 8.67
N ILE A 71 -9.99 10.08 7.59
CA ILE A 71 -11.46 10.09 7.53
C ILE A 71 -11.99 8.67 7.42
N GLU A 72 -11.42 7.91 6.47
CA GLU A 72 -11.84 6.57 6.11
C GLU A 72 -10.65 5.82 5.54
N GLY A 73 -10.56 4.52 5.79
CA GLY A 73 -9.49 3.72 5.21
C GLY A 73 -9.65 2.24 5.49
N SER A 74 -9.08 1.44 4.60
CA SER A 74 -8.94 0.00 4.79
C SER A 74 -7.64 -0.51 4.17
N THR A 75 -7.14 -1.61 4.69
CA THR A 75 -5.98 -2.34 4.17
C THR A 75 -6.22 -3.83 4.25
N SER A 76 -5.62 -4.59 3.34
CA SER A 76 -5.73 -6.04 3.34
C SER A 76 -4.52 -6.68 2.68
N LEU A 77 -4.07 -7.80 3.22
CA LEU A 77 -3.12 -8.72 2.59
C LEU A 77 -3.83 -9.66 1.62
N SER A 78 -3.09 -10.21 0.65
CA SER A 78 -3.57 -11.33 -0.15
C SER A 78 -3.73 -12.57 0.72
N GLN A 79 -2.77 -12.82 1.61
CA GLN A 79 -2.75 -13.95 2.53
C GLN A 79 -2.30 -13.51 3.91
N ALA A 80 -2.96 -14.04 4.95
CA ALA A 80 -2.49 -13.89 6.33
C ALA A 80 -1.45 -14.97 6.64
N THR A 81 -0.31 -14.58 7.21
CA THR A 81 0.72 -15.50 7.70
C THR A 81 0.68 -15.63 9.22
N GLN A 82 -0.05 -14.74 9.89
CA GLN A 82 -0.19 -14.72 11.34
C GLN A 82 -1.64 -14.43 11.76
N PRO A 83 -2.08 -14.92 12.93
CA PRO A 83 -3.39 -14.61 13.46
C PRO A 83 -3.63 -13.11 13.62
N GLY A 84 -4.84 -12.65 13.31
CA GLY A 84 -5.24 -11.25 13.46
C GLY A 84 -4.90 -10.33 12.29
N GLN A 85 -4.17 -10.79 11.29
CA GLN A 85 -3.94 -10.02 10.06
C GLN A 85 -5.21 -9.96 9.21
N THR A 86 -5.49 -8.77 8.68
CA THR A 86 -6.57 -8.59 7.72
C THR A 86 -6.13 -9.06 6.34
N ALA A 87 -6.76 -10.10 5.82
CA ALA A 87 -6.45 -10.71 4.53
C ALA A 87 -7.69 -10.91 3.68
N ALA A 88 -7.47 -11.08 2.38
CA ALA A 88 -8.52 -11.42 1.42
C ALA A 88 -9.11 -12.81 1.73
N PRO A 89 -10.44 -12.95 1.78
CA PRO A 89 -11.07 -14.24 2.06
C PRO A 89 -11.09 -15.15 0.83
N PHE A 90 -11.11 -16.45 1.08
CA PHE A 90 -11.61 -17.42 0.12
C PHE A 90 -13.12 -17.52 0.26
N LEU A 91 -13.86 -17.32 -0.81
CA LEU A 91 -15.32 -17.31 -0.83
C LEU A 91 -15.85 -18.50 -1.61
N PRO A 92 -16.95 -19.13 -1.18
CA PRO A 92 -17.63 -20.15 -1.99
C PRO A 92 -18.06 -19.57 -3.34
N LEU A 93 -17.84 -20.31 -4.41
CA LEU A 93 -18.34 -19.92 -5.73
C LEU A 93 -19.88 -19.96 -5.78
N PRO A 94 -20.53 -18.96 -6.38
CA PRO A 94 -21.95 -19.03 -6.71
C PRO A 94 -22.24 -20.26 -7.57
N PRO A 95 -23.43 -20.89 -7.44
CA PRO A 95 -23.77 -22.10 -8.18
C PRO A 95 -23.58 -22.02 -9.70
N LEU A 96 -23.79 -20.85 -10.28
CA LEU A 96 -23.64 -20.61 -11.73
C LEU A 96 -22.19 -20.47 -12.19
N MET A 97 -21.23 -20.40 -11.28
CA MET A 97 -19.80 -20.21 -11.60
C MET A 97 -18.92 -21.41 -11.20
N ARG A 98 -19.53 -22.51 -10.84
CA ARG A 98 -18.81 -23.74 -10.46
C ARG A 98 -18.26 -24.42 -11.70
N GLU A 99 -16.97 -24.41 -11.86
CA GLU A 99 -16.29 -25.16 -12.93
C GLU A 99 -15.33 -26.19 -12.34
N THR A 100 -14.24 -25.77 -11.73
CA THR A 100 -13.17 -26.68 -11.25
C THR A 100 -12.88 -26.53 -9.76
N SER A 101 -13.34 -25.46 -9.13
CA SER A 101 -13.07 -25.14 -7.72
C SER A 101 -14.35 -24.65 -7.05
N ASP A 102 -14.57 -25.07 -5.81
CA ASP A 102 -15.72 -24.63 -5.00
C ASP A 102 -15.47 -23.29 -4.30
N VAL A 103 -14.32 -22.67 -4.51
CA VAL A 103 -13.96 -21.40 -3.86
C VAL A 103 -13.39 -20.42 -4.84
N LEU A 104 -13.64 -19.14 -4.57
CA LEU A 104 -13.04 -18.01 -5.26
C LEU A 104 -12.09 -17.29 -4.30
N ALA A 105 -10.83 -17.13 -4.69
CA ALA A 105 -9.91 -16.27 -3.98
C ALA A 105 -10.24 -14.82 -4.30
N ALA A 106 -10.73 -14.07 -3.32
CA ALA A 106 -10.90 -12.63 -3.45
C ALA A 106 -9.55 -11.95 -3.24
N GLY A 107 -9.15 -11.06 -4.16
CA GLY A 107 -7.92 -10.29 -3.99
C GLY A 107 -8.04 -9.26 -2.84
N PRO A 108 -6.90 -8.74 -2.35
CA PRO A 108 -6.87 -7.77 -1.24
C PRO A 108 -7.65 -6.50 -1.56
N GLY A 109 -7.68 -6.07 -2.82
CA GLY A 109 -8.47 -4.92 -3.25
C GLY A 109 -9.99 -5.13 -3.11
N SER A 110 -10.48 -6.35 -3.34
CA SER A 110 -11.91 -6.69 -3.14
C SER A 110 -12.29 -6.58 -1.66
N ARG A 111 -11.40 -7.00 -0.75
CA ARG A 111 -11.62 -6.86 0.69
C ARG A 111 -11.66 -5.39 1.10
N VAL A 112 -10.70 -4.59 0.64
CA VAL A 112 -10.63 -3.14 0.93
C VAL A 112 -11.87 -2.43 0.40
N ALA A 113 -12.29 -2.69 -0.84
CA ALA A 113 -13.50 -2.11 -1.40
C ALA A 113 -14.75 -2.49 -0.60
N GLY A 114 -14.88 -3.76 -0.20
CA GLY A 114 -15.98 -4.22 0.63
C GLY A 114 -16.02 -3.59 2.01
N ASP A 115 -14.87 -3.35 2.63
CA ASP A 115 -14.80 -2.68 3.91
C ASP A 115 -15.21 -1.20 3.81
N LEU A 116 -14.74 -0.49 2.79
CA LEU A 116 -15.11 0.91 2.56
C LEU A 116 -16.61 1.05 2.28
N LEU A 117 -17.18 0.18 1.43
CA LEU A 117 -18.62 0.20 1.14
C LEU A 117 -19.47 -0.08 2.38
N LYS A 118 -18.95 -0.80 3.35
CA LYS A 118 -19.64 -1.14 4.61
C LYS A 118 -19.27 -0.22 5.78
N GLY A 119 -18.46 0.82 5.53
CA GLY A 119 -17.97 1.73 6.56
C GLY A 119 -17.10 1.02 7.60
N ARG A 120 -16.45 -0.09 7.25
CA ARG A 120 -15.52 -0.81 8.13
C ARG A 120 -14.11 -0.28 7.95
N GLN A 121 -13.39 -0.22 9.05
CA GLN A 121 -11.98 0.16 9.09
C GLN A 121 -11.14 -1.05 9.50
N ALA A 122 -10.00 -1.23 8.83
CA ALA A 122 -9.05 -2.26 9.22
C ALA A 122 -8.43 -1.93 10.59
N PRO A 123 -8.20 -2.93 11.46
CA PRO A 123 -7.59 -2.73 12.79
C PRO A 123 -6.22 -2.05 12.73
N GLU A 124 -5.46 -2.30 11.68
CA GLU A 124 -4.14 -1.71 11.43
C GLU A 124 -4.19 -0.18 11.29
N LEU A 125 -5.37 0.39 11.02
CA LEU A 125 -5.60 1.81 10.84
C LEU A 125 -6.28 2.46 12.08
N SER A 126 -5.97 1.99 13.28
CA SER A 126 -6.60 2.47 14.53
C SER A 126 -6.28 3.91 14.85
N GLN A 127 -5.07 4.38 14.57
CA GLN A 127 -4.72 5.78 14.72
C GLN A 127 -5.35 6.60 13.60
N ARG A 128 -5.99 7.71 13.96
CA ARG A 128 -6.76 8.54 13.02
C ARG A 128 -6.36 10.00 12.98
N ARG A 129 -5.47 10.45 13.84
CA ARG A 129 -5.05 11.85 13.92
C ARG A 129 -3.58 11.97 14.23
N TRP A 130 -2.95 12.90 13.54
CA TRP A 130 -1.55 13.26 13.73
C TRP A 130 -1.42 14.78 13.71
N THR A 131 -0.45 15.28 14.43
CA THR A 131 0.06 16.65 14.26
C THR A 131 1.42 16.54 13.62
N LEU A 132 1.49 16.90 12.35
CA LEU A 132 2.73 16.93 11.59
C LEU A 132 3.51 18.19 11.94
N LYS A 133 4.78 18.03 12.26
CA LYS A 133 5.69 19.13 12.59
C LYS A 133 6.52 19.52 11.37
N PRO A 134 6.77 20.82 11.13
CA PRO A 134 7.66 21.24 10.06
C PRO A 134 9.08 20.75 10.29
N GLY A 135 9.83 20.59 9.22
CA GLY A 135 11.26 20.26 9.24
C GLY A 135 11.61 18.78 9.39
N THR A 136 10.69 17.92 9.88
CA THR A 136 10.94 16.49 10.01
C THR A 136 9.72 15.70 9.55
N PRO A 137 9.86 14.74 8.61
CA PRO A 137 8.78 13.87 8.21
C PRO A 137 8.28 13.02 9.39
N THR A 138 6.97 12.86 9.49
CA THR A 138 6.32 11.98 10.47
C THR A 138 5.98 10.66 9.80
N VAL A 139 6.35 9.55 10.43
CA VAL A 139 5.90 8.21 10.01
C VAL A 139 4.45 8.03 10.46
N VAL A 140 3.54 8.10 9.50
CA VAL A 140 2.08 8.04 9.74
C VAL A 140 1.62 6.60 9.88
N LEU A 141 2.22 5.69 9.11
CA LEU A 141 1.77 4.30 9.02
C LEU A 141 2.94 3.38 8.67
N LYS A 142 2.94 2.18 9.27
CA LYS A 142 3.84 1.07 8.94
C LYS A 142 3.00 -0.19 8.79
N LEU A 143 3.11 -0.88 7.66
CA LEU A 143 2.30 -2.05 7.32
C LEU A 143 3.18 -3.18 6.78
N PRO A 144 3.15 -4.40 7.37
CA PRO A 144 3.96 -5.52 6.90
C PRO A 144 3.38 -6.18 5.65
N ILE A 145 4.26 -6.73 4.81
CA ILE A 145 3.94 -7.71 3.78
C ILE A 145 4.74 -8.98 4.08
N PRO A 146 4.26 -9.81 5.01
CA PRO A 146 4.96 -11.03 5.41
C PRO A 146 4.77 -12.12 4.34
N VAL A 147 5.81 -12.95 4.14
CA VAL A 147 5.78 -14.10 3.22
C VAL A 147 6.11 -15.42 3.90
N GLN A 148 6.53 -15.40 5.16
CA GLN A 148 6.88 -16.60 5.92
C GLN A 148 5.74 -17.64 5.88
N GLY A 149 6.08 -18.88 5.57
CA GLY A 149 5.14 -19.99 5.50
C GLY A 149 4.26 -20.01 4.25
N LEU A 150 4.48 -19.11 3.30
CA LEU A 150 3.76 -19.12 2.02
C LEU A 150 4.54 -19.90 0.96
N ASP A 151 3.83 -20.57 0.06
CA ASP A 151 4.39 -21.23 -1.10
C ASP A 151 3.58 -20.87 -2.36
N PRO A 152 4.11 -20.08 -3.30
CA PRO A 152 5.42 -19.41 -3.25
C PRO A 152 5.47 -18.30 -2.16
N LEU A 153 6.69 -17.85 -1.82
CA LEU A 153 6.93 -16.74 -0.89
C LEU A 153 6.51 -15.40 -1.51
N LEU A 154 5.21 -15.26 -1.72
CA LEU A 154 4.62 -14.13 -2.43
C LEU A 154 3.39 -13.63 -1.67
N ASN A 155 3.36 -12.35 -1.35
CA ASN A 155 2.19 -11.73 -0.73
C ASN A 155 1.97 -10.31 -1.28
N GLY A 156 0.75 -9.86 -1.25
CA GLY A 156 0.38 -8.52 -1.69
C GLY A 156 -0.36 -7.77 -0.60
N ARG A 157 -0.18 -6.47 -0.55
CA ARG A 157 -0.97 -5.58 0.30
C ARG A 157 -1.64 -4.50 -0.52
N ASN A 158 -2.91 -4.30 -0.26
CA ASN A 158 -3.69 -3.18 -0.76
C ASN A 158 -4.01 -2.23 0.39
N LEU A 159 -3.92 -0.93 0.13
CA LEU A 159 -4.21 0.14 1.06
C LEU A 159 -5.03 1.20 0.35
N GLN A 160 -6.08 1.67 0.99
CA GLN A 160 -6.79 2.87 0.55
C GLN A 160 -7.12 3.73 1.76
N LEU A 161 -6.70 4.99 1.70
CA LEU A 161 -6.91 5.98 2.75
C LEU A 161 -7.61 7.20 2.15
N ARG A 162 -8.53 7.76 2.90
CA ARG A 162 -9.09 9.08 2.68
C ARG A 162 -8.63 9.98 3.80
N LEU A 163 -7.81 10.95 3.47
CA LEU A 163 -7.13 11.82 4.41
C LEU A 163 -7.65 13.26 4.29
N HIS A 164 -7.49 14.02 5.35
CA HIS A 164 -7.68 15.45 5.36
C HIS A 164 -6.53 16.11 6.09
N SER A 165 -5.88 17.06 5.45
CA SER A 165 -4.86 17.93 6.04
C SER A 165 -5.39 19.35 6.22
N SER A 166 -5.03 20.01 7.31
CA SER A 166 -5.43 21.39 7.57
C SER A 166 -4.68 22.43 6.73
N SER A 167 -3.56 22.03 6.12
CA SER A 167 -2.70 22.85 5.27
C SER A 167 -1.91 21.94 4.31
N PRO A 168 -1.20 22.49 3.29
CA PRO A 168 -0.46 21.69 2.31
C PRO A 168 0.60 20.78 2.96
N VAL A 169 0.67 19.54 2.47
CA VAL A 169 1.59 18.49 2.94
C VAL A 169 2.34 17.82 1.79
N ALA A 170 3.55 17.36 2.09
CA ALA A 170 4.25 16.38 1.29
C ALA A 170 3.99 14.97 1.83
N LEU A 171 4.05 13.98 0.94
CA LEU A 171 3.80 12.57 1.22
C LEU A 171 4.84 11.71 0.51
N ALA A 172 5.30 10.65 1.16
CA ALA A 172 6.08 9.59 0.52
C ALA A 172 5.62 8.22 1.00
N THR A 173 5.66 7.25 0.10
CA THR A 173 5.52 5.83 0.40
C THR A 173 6.85 5.14 0.17
N LEU A 174 7.24 4.28 1.11
CA LEU A 174 8.54 3.60 1.11
C LEU A 174 8.36 2.12 1.44
N ALA A 175 9.33 1.33 1.03
CA ALA A 175 9.45 -0.07 1.38
C ALA A 175 10.82 -0.35 2.00
N ALA A 176 10.86 -1.15 3.06
CA ALA A 176 12.09 -1.63 3.65
C ALA A 176 11.88 -2.96 4.40
N HIS A 177 12.93 -3.78 4.44
CA HIS A 177 12.91 -5.00 5.24
C HIS A 177 13.04 -4.66 6.73
N GLY A 178 12.28 -5.41 7.55
CA GLY A 178 12.34 -5.33 9.00
C GLY A 178 12.91 -6.59 9.64
N ASP A 179 13.01 -6.59 10.96
CA ASP A 179 13.47 -7.73 11.74
C ASP A 179 12.31 -8.61 12.22
N GLY A 180 11.59 -9.21 11.29
CA GLY A 180 10.49 -10.11 11.64
C GLY A 180 9.20 -9.41 12.08
N HIS A 181 8.98 -9.23 13.36
CA HIS A 181 7.75 -8.60 13.87
C HIS A 181 7.84 -7.07 13.99
N GLN A 182 9.03 -6.50 13.79
CA GLN A 182 9.29 -5.08 13.96
C GLN A 182 9.64 -4.42 12.64
N ALA A 183 8.89 -3.36 12.33
CA ALA A 183 9.26 -2.46 11.26
C ALA A 183 10.58 -1.76 11.62
N PRO A 184 11.34 -1.28 10.62
CA PRO A 184 12.38 -0.30 10.84
C PRO A 184 11.89 0.85 11.73
N ASP A 185 12.78 1.45 12.50
CA ASP A 185 12.40 2.56 13.36
C ASP A 185 12.09 3.83 12.54
N ASP A 186 11.56 4.87 13.18
CA ASP A 186 11.13 6.07 12.46
C ASP A 186 12.31 6.81 11.83
N GLN A 187 13.49 6.74 12.44
CA GLN A 187 14.69 7.37 11.91
C GLN A 187 15.20 6.65 10.65
N ASP A 188 15.17 5.31 10.63
CA ASP A 188 15.55 4.53 9.44
C ASP A 188 14.70 4.91 8.23
N TRP A 189 13.39 5.11 8.43
CA TRP A 189 12.48 5.54 7.37
C TRP A 189 12.77 6.97 6.87
N ILE A 190 13.12 7.87 7.78
CA ILE A 190 13.50 9.25 7.44
C ILE A 190 14.83 9.24 6.68
N ASP A 191 15.80 8.45 7.11
CA ASP A 191 17.09 8.32 6.45
C ASP A 191 16.95 7.72 5.05
N LEU A 192 16.09 6.70 4.91
CA LEU A 192 15.77 6.12 3.60
C LEU A 192 15.12 7.15 2.66
N LEU A 193 14.17 7.96 3.14
CA LEU A 193 13.60 9.05 2.35
C LEU A 193 14.66 10.06 1.92
N ASN A 194 15.58 10.42 2.83
CA ASN A 194 16.64 11.39 2.57
C ASN A 194 17.73 10.85 1.65
N SER A 195 17.94 9.54 1.59
CA SER A 195 18.89 8.91 0.68
C SER A 195 18.53 9.12 -0.80
N GLY A 196 17.23 9.25 -1.10
CA GLY A 196 16.73 9.34 -2.46
C GLY A 196 16.77 8.00 -3.22
N GLU A 197 17.10 6.90 -2.54
CA GLU A 197 17.14 5.57 -3.15
C GLU A 197 15.73 5.07 -3.52
N LEU A 198 15.58 4.57 -4.74
CA LEU A 198 14.33 4.06 -5.24
C LEU A 198 14.21 2.56 -4.97
N SER A 199 13.02 2.11 -4.60
CA SER A 199 12.69 0.69 -4.51
C SER A 199 12.53 0.10 -5.91
N GLY A 200 13.63 -0.34 -6.51
CA GLY A 200 13.67 -0.85 -7.87
C GLY A 200 13.84 0.24 -8.93
N LYS A 201 13.94 -0.17 -10.18
CA LYS A 201 14.28 0.72 -11.30
C LYS A 201 13.09 1.17 -12.14
N GLU A 202 11.91 0.60 -11.92
CA GLU A 202 10.76 0.79 -12.80
C GLU A 202 9.71 1.66 -12.12
N HIS A 203 9.91 2.98 -12.19
CA HIS A 203 8.95 3.98 -11.66
C HIS A 203 8.12 4.65 -12.76
N SER A 204 8.32 4.28 -14.02
CA SER A 204 7.52 4.78 -15.13
C SER A 204 6.45 3.77 -15.51
N PRO A 205 5.20 4.22 -15.73
CA PRO A 205 4.15 3.32 -16.20
C PRO A 205 4.54 2.65 -17.51
N THR A 206 4.32 1.35 -17.63
CA THR A 206 4.50 0.65 -18.91
C THR A 206 3.49 1.21 -19.92
N PRO A 207 3.92 1.67 -21.10
CA PRO A 207 3.00 2.19 -22.10
C PRO A 207 1.97 1.14 -22.51
N ARG A 208 0.69 1.51 -22.44
CA ARG A 208 -0.40 0.65 -22.93
C ARG A 208 -0.43 0.66 -24.45
N GLY A 209 -0.63 -0.51 -25.07
CA GLY A 209 -0.75 -0.62 -26.52
C GLY A 209 0.57 -0.66 -27.27
N SER A 210 1.71 -0.90 -26.61
CA SER A 210 2.97 -1.23 -27.28
C SER A 210 2.77 -2.45 -28.20
N LYS A 211 3.29 -2.37 -29.41
CA LYS A 211 3.35 -3.53 -30.31
C LYS A 211 4.23 -4.60 -29.67
N GLY A 212 3.63 -5.66 -29.17
CA GLY A 212 4.38 -6.71 -28.52
C GLY A 212 3.49 -7.64 -27.70
N LYS A 213 4.11 -8.60 -27.07
CA LYS A 213 3.45 -9.57 -26.21
C LYS A 213 2.92 -8.82 -24.97
N ILE A 214 1.64 -8.90 -24.70
CA ILE A 214 1.10 -8.45 -23.42
C ILE A 214 1.65 -9.39 -22.36
N ILE A 215 2.57 -8.91 -21.54
CA ILE A 215 3.19 -9.71 -20.48
C ILE A 215 2.31 -9.75 -19.25
N TYR A 216 1.50 -8.69 -19.05
CA TYR A 216 0.67 -8.56 -17.86
C TYR A 216 -0.62 -7.79 -18.18
N SER A 217 -1.74 -8.38 -17.83
CA SER A 217 -3.05 -7.71 -17.85
C SER A 217 -3.68 -7.85 -16.48
N ARG A 218 -4.06 -6.74 -15.87
CA ARG A 218 -4.76 -6.73 -14.60
C ARG A 218 -6.12 -6.12 -14.75
N VAL A 219 -7.13 -6.82 -14.26
CA VAL A 219 -8.46 -6.28 -14.04
C VAL A 219 -8.65 -6.13 -12.54
N SER A 220 -8.73 -4.90 -12.07
CA SER A 220 -9.12 -4.60 -10.70
C SER A 220 -10.38 -3.75 -10.73
N GLY A 221 -11.34 -4.06 -9.87
CA GLY A 221 -12.57 -3.32 -9.74
C GLY A 221 -13.82 -4.08 -10.20
N VAL A 222 -14.91 -3.36 -10.29
CA VAL A 222 -16.20 -3.90 -10.73
C VAL A 222 -16.21 -4.05 -12.24
N GLN A 223 -16.53 -5.25 -12.70
CA GLN A 223 -16.65 -5.50 -14.11
C GLN A 223 -17.87 -4.78 -14.68
N ILE A 224 -17.69 -4.04 -15.80
CA ILE A 224 -18.80 -3.33 -16.47
C ILE A 224 -19.86 -4.36 -16.87
N GLY A 225 -21.12 -4.05 -16.55
CA GLY A 225 -22.26 -4.94 -16.81
C GLY A 225 -22.61 -5.88 -15.67
N SER A 226 -21.82 -5.93 -14.60
CA SER A 226 -22.16 -6.67 -13.38
C SER A 226 -23.20 -5.92 -12.56
N ARG A 227 -24.15 -6.65 -11.98
CA ARG A 227 -25.03 -6.10 -10.95
C ARG A 227 -24.44 -6.41 -9.60
N TRP A 228 -24.15 -5.37 -8.84
CA TRP A 228 -23.70 -5.47 -7.46
C TRP A 228 -24.85 -5.11 -6.53
N GLN A 229 -25.17 -6.02 -5.61
CA GLN A 229 -26.02 -5.73 -4.48
C GLN A 229 -25.15 -5.90 -3.22
N ALA A 230 -25.04 -4.82 -2.46
CA ALA A 230 -24.43 -4.84 -1.13
C ALA A 230 -25.48 -5.08 -0.06
#